data_22fd207ed49c6f7b55f8b80730626004
#
_entry.id   22fd207ed49c6f7b55f8b80730626004
#
_cell.length_a   1.000
_cell.length_b   1.000
_cell.length_c   1.000
_cell.angle_alpha   90.00
_cell.angle_beta   90.00
_cell.angle_gamma   90.00
#
_symmetry.space_group_name_H-M   'P 1'
#
loop_
_entity.id
_entity.type
_entity.pdbx_description
1 polymer ?
#
loop_
_entity_poly.entity_id
_entity_poly.type
_entity_poly.pdbx_seq_one_letter_code
_entity_poly.pdbx_strand_id
1 'polypeptide(L)'
;MTKSFGVFLQKRIGQFGKPFTIFKIKTMEDSTKKTSTFGIFLRKSKLDELPQLYNILIGQMSFVGPRPDIEGYYDNLQGEARKILELKPGLTSEASIKYANEEEILNQKENPLEYNDTIIFPDKVKMNLEYYYKQSFLVDLQIIVKTVFR
;
A
#
# COMPACT_ATOMS: atom_id res chain seq x y z
N MET A 1 -4.50 24.62 -21.68
CA MET A 1 -4.91 23.61 -20.69
C MET A 1 -3.66 22.97 -20.10
N THR A 2 -3.24 23.41 -18.96
CA THR A 2 -2.06 22.88 -18.26
C THR A 2 -2.44 21.54 -17.65
N LYS A 3 -2.00 20.41 -18.27
CA LYS A 3 -2.03 19.09 -17.63
C LYS A 3 -1.12 19.20 -16.42
N SER A 4 -1.71 19.33 -15.24
CA SER A 4 -0.96 19.40 -13.98
C SER A 4 -0.33 18.04 -13.70
N PHE A 5 0.91 17.85 -14.17
CA PHE A 5 1.79 16.83 -13.61
C PHE A 5 2.20 17.32 -12.22
N GLY A 6 1.86 16.56 -11.19
CA GLY A 6 2.14 16.95 -9.82
C GLY A 6 2.37 15.74 -8.92
N VAL A 7 2.91 16.01 -7.75
CA VAL A 7 3.00 15.04 -6.66
C VAL A 7 1.67 15.08 -5.90
N PHE A 8 1.07 13.92 -5.71
CA PHE A 8 -0.09 13.75 -4.86
C PHE A 8 0.37 13.34 -3.46
N LEU A 9 -0.13 14.06 -2.46
CA LEU A 9 0.17 13.84 -1.06
C LEU A 9 -1.02 13.18 -0.38
N GLN A 10 -0.77 12.11 0.38
CA GLN A 10 -1.82 11.40 1.10
C GLN A 10 -1.35 11.01 2.49
N LYS A 11 -2.17 11.31 3.51
CA LYS A 11 -1.94 10.82 4.87
C LYS A 11 -2.23 9.34 4.97
N ARG A 12 -1.36 8.62 5.65
CA ARG A 12 -1.44 7.18 5.91
C ARG A 12 -0.97 6.87 7.32
N ILE A 13 -1.38 5.71 7.83
CA ILE A 13 -0.89 5.19 9.11
C ILE A 13 0.46 4.50 8.87
N GLY A 14 1.44 4.87 9.67
CA GLY A 14 2.79 4.36 9.64
C GLY A 14 3.17 3.57 10.89
N GLN A 15 4.48 3.46 11.12
CA GLN A 15 5.05 2.75 12.26
C GLN A 15 4.51 3.31 13.58
N PHE A 16 4.20 2.42 14.52
CA PHE A 16 3.61 2.72 15.83
C PHE A 16 2.25 3.42 15.77
N GLY A 17 1.52 3.28 14.65
CA GLY A 17 0.23 3.95 14.45
C GLY A 17 0.33 5.44 14.21
N LYS A 18 1.52 5.98 13.95
CA LYS A 18 1.72 7.41 13.72
C LYS A 18 1.37 7.78 12.28
N PRO A 19 0.55 8.81 12.06
CA PRO A 19 0.26 9.25 10.70
C PRO A 19 1.50 9.86 10.05
N PHE A 20 1.68 9.59 8.74
CA PHE A 20 2.72 10.19 7.91
C PHE A 20 2.17 10.48 6.52
N THR A 21 2.92 11.20 5.70
CA THR A 21 2.50 11.58 4.37
C THR A 21 3.28 10.79 3.33
N ILE A 22 2.56 10.03 2.47
CA ILE A 22 3.15 9.39 1.30
C ILE A 22 3.10 10.30 0.10
N PHE A 23 4.09 10.13 -0.77
CA PHE A 23 4.23 10.86 -2.02
C PHE A 23 3.90 9.93 -3.20
N LYS A 24 3.05 10.37 -4.12
CA LYS A 24 2.71 9.63 -5.35
C LYS A 24 2.72 10.55 -6.55
N ILE A 25 2.90 10.00 -7.76
CA ILE A 25 2.65 10.75 -8.97
C ILE A 25 1.14 10.93 -9.14
N LYS A 26 0.71 12.15 -9.42
CA LYS A 26 -0.69 12.45 -9.68
C LYS A 26 -1.11 11.86 -11.03
N THR A 27 -2.04 10.93 -10.98
CA THR A 27 -2.54 10.19 -12.15
C THR A 27 -3.95 10.59 -12.56
N MET A 28 -4.65 11.36 -11.71
CA MET A 28 -6.02 11.84 -11.95
C MET A 28 -6.02 13.34 -12.19
N GLU A 29 -6.91 13.79 -13.08
CA GLU A 29 -7.15 15.20 -13.33
C GLU A 29 -8.04 15.78 -12.22
N ASP A 30 -7.69 16.97 -11.72
CA ASP A 30 -8.43 17.61 -10.61
C ASP A 30 -9.89 17.94 -10.96
N SER A 31 -10.12 18.38 -12.21
CA SER A 31 -11.42 18.86 -12.66
C SER A 31 -12.42 17.75 -12.94
N THR A 32 -11.97 16.64 -13.52
CA THR A 32 -12.85 15.55 -13.99
C THR A 32 -12.79 14.31 -13.12
N LYS A 33 -11.80 14.22 -12.21
CA LYS A 33 -11.44 13.01 -11.45
C LYS A 33 -11.21 11.77 -12.34
N LYS A 34 -11.05 11.97 -13.65
CA LYS A 34 -10.75 10.90 -14.59
C LYS A 34 -9.25 10.61 -14.62
N THR A 35 -8.91 9.35 -14.72
CA THR A 35 -7.54 8.91 -14.92
C THR A 35 -7.22 8.93 -16.42
N SER A 36 -6.14 9.61 -16.81
CA SER A 36 -5.67 9.59 -18.20
C SER A 36 -5.15 8.21 -18.58
N THR A 37 -5.06 7.90 -19.88
CA THR A 37 -4.47 6.64 -20.37
C THR A 37 -3.05 6.44 -19.83
N PHE A 38 -2.26 7.51 -19.77
CA PHE A 38 -0.93 7.50 -19.16
C PHE A 38 -1.00 7.27 -17.64
N GLY A 39 -1.96 7.87 -16.95
CA GLY A 39 -2.20 7.61 -15.53
C GLY A 39 -2.58 6.16 -15.22
N ILE A 40 -3.38 5.53 -16.10
CA ILE A 40 -3.71 4.11 -15.99
C ILE A 40 -2.44 3.25 -16.15
N PHE A 41 -1.58 3.57 -17.12
CA PHE A 41 -0.30 2.89 -17.28
C PHE A 41 0.58 3.01 -16.03
N LEU A 42 0.74 4.23 -15.47
CA LEU A 42 1.52 4.46 -14.26
C LEU A 42 1.01 3.64 -13.06
N ARG A 43 -0.32 3.57 -12.88
CA ARG A 43 -0.93 2.77 -11.81
C ARG A 43 -0.72 1.27 -12.00
N LYS A 44 -0.92 0.76 -13.21
CA LYS A 44 -0.73 -0.67 -13.51
C LYS A 44 0.72 -1.10 -13.33
N SER A 45 1.67 -0.26 -13.71
CA SER A 45 3.11 -0.49 -13.54
C SER A 45 3.64 -0.12 -12.15
N LYS A 46 2.79 0.43 -11.25
CA LYS A 46 3.19 0.94 -9.92
C LYS A 46 4.24 2.05 -9.96
N LEU A 47 4.50 2.64 -11.13
CA LEU A 47 5.44 3.75 -11.27
C LEU A 47 4.94 5.03 -10.60
N ASP A 48 3.64 5.17 -10.37
CA ASP A 48 3.05 6.27 -9.61
C ASP A 48 3.47 6.27 -8.13
N GLU A 49 3.98 5.15 -7.63
CA GLU A 49 4.46 4.99 -6.26
C GLU A 49 5.96 5.25 -6.09
N LEU A 50 6.72 5.48 -7.18
CA LEU A 50 8.17 5.77 -7.12
C LEU A 50 8.54 6.92 -6.16
N PRO A 51 7.76 8.03 -6.04
CA PRO A 51 8.07 9.07 -5.08
C PRO A 51 8.10 8.60 -3.61
N GLN A 52 7.51 7.44 -3.28
CA GLN A 52 7.61 6.86 -1.94
C GLN A 52 9.04 6.37 -1.60
N LEU A 53 9.94 6.27 -2.58
CA LEU A 53 11.36 6.06 -2.31
C LEU A 53 11.94 7.18 -1.43
N TYR A 54 11.40 8.40 -1.53
CA TYR A 54 11.75 9.48 -0.61
C TYR A 54 11.32 9.16 0.82
N ASN A 55 10.14 8.57 1.03
CA ASN A 55 9.70 8.13 2.36
C ASN A 55 10.63 7.04 2.93
N ILE A 56 11.19 6.18 2.07
CA ILE A 56 12.18 5.17 2.49
C ILE A 56 13.49 5.85 2.90
N LEU A 57 13.98 6.80 2.09
CA LEU A 57 15.22 7.52 2.37
C LEU A 57 15.20 8.28 3.70
N ILE A 58 14.06 8.90 4.03
CA ILE A 58 13.89 9.61 5.31
C ILE A 58 13.48 8.69 6.47
N GLY A 59 13.43 7.37 6.24
CA GLY A 59 13.21 6.35 7.27
C GLY A 59 11.76 6.15 7.71
N GLN A 60 10.78 6.73 7.03
CA GLN A 60 9.35 6.57 7.32
C GLN A 60 8.78 5.25 6.77
N MET A 61 9.40 4.71 5.72
CA MET A 61 9.01 3.47 5.06
C MET A 61 10.20 2.51 4.89
N SER A 62 9.91 1.28 4.53
CA SER A 62 10.86 0.26 4.08
C SER A 62 10.49 -0.22 2.67
N PHE A 63 11.38 -0.95 2.00
CA PHE A 63 11.03 -1.63 0.75
C PHE A 63 9.97 -2.70 0.98
N VAL A 64 10.13 -3.50 2.02
CA VAL A 64 9.22 -4.59 2.39
C VAL A 64 8.58 -4.30 3.73
N GLY A 65 7.27 -4.49 3.83
CA GLY A 65 6.48 -4.27 5.03
C GLY A 65 5.00 -4.13 4.73
N PRO A 66 4.16 -4.04 5.75
CA PRO A 66 2.73 -3.80 5.58
C PRO A 66 2.47 -2.56 4.74
N ARG A 67 1.62 -2.66 3.73
CA ARG A 67 1.27 -1.48 2.92
C ARG A 67 0.58 -0.44 3.80
N PRO A 68 1.01 0.83 3.77
CA PRO A 68 0.39 1.86 4.60
C PRO A 68 -1.07 2.09 4.19
N ASP A 69 -1.97 2.00 5.15
CA ASP A 69 -3.41 2.17 4.95
C ASP A 69 -3.91 3.51 5.50
N ILE A 70 -5.16 3.84 5.20
CA ILE A 70 -5.85 5.00 5.76
C ILE A 70 -6.14 4.77 7.25
N GLU A 71 -6.45 5.84 7.96
CA GLU A 71 -6.94 5.80 9.33
C GLU A 71 -8.23 4.95 9.43
N GLY A 72 -8.37 4.21 10.53
CA GLY A 72 -9.53 3.35 10.78
C GLY A 72 -9.27 1.86 10.55
N TYR A 73 -8.12 1.47 10.05
CA TYR A 73 -7.75 0.08 9.79
C TYR A 73 -6.62 -0.41 10.71
N TYR A 74 -5.36 -0.23 10.34
CA TYR A 74 -4.24 -0.73 11.16
C TYR A 74 -4.13 -0.06 12.52
N ASP A 75 -4.46 1.21 12.63
CA ASP A 75 -4.48 1.97 13.89
C ASP A 75 -5.49 1.42 14.90
N ASN A 76 -6.55 0.76 14.43
CA ASN A 76 -7.58 0.11 15.27
C ASN A 76 -7.24 -1.34 15.67
N LEU A 77 -6.14 -1.91 15.18
CA LEU A 77 -5.73 -3.27 15.55
C LEU A 77 -5.45 -3.37 17.04
N GLN A 78 -5.90 -4.48 17.63
CA GLN A 78 -5.75 -4.80 19.05
C GLN A 78 -5.00 -6.13 19.24
N GLY A 79 -4.53 -6.36 20.46
CA GLY A 79 -3.86 -7.60 20.84
C GLY A 79 -2.63 -7.88 19.99
N GLU A 80 -2.48 -9.12 19.59
CA GLU A 80 -1.30 -9.57 18.84
C GLU A 80 -1.19 -8.94 17.44
N ALA A 81 -2.31 -8.71 16.76
CA ALA A 81 -2.32 -8.08 15.44
C ALA A 81 -1.71 -6.67 15.45
N ARG A 82 -1.74 -5.98 16.59
CA ARG A 82 -1.13 -4.65 16.75
C ARG A 82 0.39 -4.65 16.59
N LYS A 83 1.06 -5.79 16.73
CA LYS A 83 2.51 -5.95 16.47
C LYS A 83 2.90 -5.57 15.04
N ILE A 84 1.96 -5.66 14.09
CA ILE A 84 2.18 -5.21 12.71
C ILE A 84 2.61 -3.73 12.67
N LEU A 85 2.12 -2.90 13.58
CA LEU A 85 2.48 -1.49 13.69
C LEU A 85 3.91 -1.23 14.17
N GLU A 86 4.60 -2.24 14.71
CA GLU A 86 6.03 -2.13 15.04
C GLU A 86 6.91 -2.15 13.78
N LEU A 87 6.37 -2.66 12.66
CA LEU A 87 7.03 -2.64 11.37
C LEU A 87 6.91 -1.25 10.72
N LYS A 88 7.94 -0.87 9.96
CA LYS A 88 7.79 0.25 9.02
C LYS A 88 6.86 -0.16 7.89
N PRO A 89 5.95 0.71 7.45
CA PRO A 89 5.15 0.42 6.26
C PRO A 89 6.07 0.18 5.06
N GLY A 90 5.68 -0.77 4.20
CA GLY A 90 6.46 -1.18 3.05
C GLY A 90 5.90 -0.67 1.72
N LEU A 91 6.79 -0.56 0.74
CA LEU A 91 6.42 -0.34 -0.66
C LEU A 91 5.78 -1.60 -1.25
N THR A 92 6.25 -2.78 -0.84
CA THR A 92 5.69 -4.09 -1.21
C THR A 92 5.60 -5.03 -0.01
N SER A 93 4.80 -6.10 -0.16
CA SER A 93 4.62 -7.17 0.80
C SER A 93 3.99 -8.38 0.12
N GLU A 94 4.01 -9.55 0.76
CA GLU A 94 3.25 -10.74 0.28
C GLU A 94 1.75 -10.39 0.10
N ALA A 95 1.16 -9.65 1.04
CA ALA A 95 -0.22 -9.18 0.94
C ALA A 95 -0.43 -8.28 -0.27
N SER A 96 0.50 -7.36 -0.57
CA SER A 96 0.44 -6.49 -1.75
C SER A 96 0.56 -7.26 -3.06
N ILE A 97 1.32 -8.36 -3.07
CA ILE A 97 1.44 -9.25 -4.23
C ILE A 97 0.14 -10.01 -4.43
N LYS A 98 -0.43 -10.60 -3.37
CA LYS A 98 -1.68 -11.37 -3.41
C LYS A 98 -2.86 -10.51 -3.88
N TYR A 99 -2.97 -9.31 -3.37
CA TYR A 99 -4.07 -8.37 -3.64
C TYR A 99 -3.71 -7.27 -4.63
N ALA A 100 -2.86 -7.56 -5.58
CA ALA A 100 -2.48 -6.56 -6.56
C ALA A 100 -3.64 -6.11 -7.45
N ASN A 101 -4.65 -6.96 -7.64
CA ASN A 101 -5.87 -6.69 -8.40
C ASN A 101 -7.05 -6.36 -7.45
N GLU A 102 -6.77 -5.83 -6.27
CA GLU A 102 -7.78 -5.55 -5.23
C GLU A 102 -8.92 -4.67 -5.77
N GLU A 103 -8.60 -3.63 -6.51
CA GLU A 103 -9.60 -2.74 -7.11
C GLU A 103 -10.53 -3.50 -8.08
N GLU A 104 -9.99 -4.41 -8.89
CA GLU A 104 -10.79 -5.24 -9.80
C GLU A 104 -11.66 -6.24 -9.04
N ILE A 105 -11.12 -6.84 -7.98
CA ILE A 105 -11.87 -7.77 -7.10
C ILE A 105 -13.04 -7.03 -6.44
N LEU A 106 -12.80 -5.86 -5.88
CA LEU A 106 -13.81 -5.05 -5.19
C LEU A 106 -14.90 -4.56 -6.15
N ASN A 107 -14.54 -4.15 -7.35
CA ASN A 107 -15.49 -3.69 -8.37
C ASN A 107 -16.49 -4.78 -8.83
N GLN A 108 -16.17 -6.06 -8.61
CA GLN A 108 -17.03 -7.20 -8.93
C GLN A 108 -17.96 -7.60 -7.77
N LYS A 109 -17.90 -6.94 -6.62
CA LYS A 109 -18.70 -7.26 -5.44
C LYS A 109 -19.90 -6.33 -5.33
N GLU A 110 -21.02 -6.89 -4.85
CA GLU A 110 -22.23 -6.10 -4.57
C GLU A 110 -21.99 -5.07 -3.46
N ASN A 111 -21.25 -5.47 -2.42
CA ASN A 111 -20.81 -4.58 -1.34
C ASN A 111 -19.29 -4.59 -1.19
N PRO A 112 -18.56 -3.75 -1.95
CA PRO A 112 -17.10 -3.72 -1.93
C PRO A 112 -16.50 -3.44 -0.55
N LEU A 113 -17.11 -2.53 0.22
CA LEU A 113 -16.60 -2.16 1.54
C LEU A 113 -16.71 -3.33 2.52
N GLU A 114 -17.86 -3.98 2.59
CA GLU A 114 -18.06 -5.14 3.45
C GLU A 114 -17.10 -6.30 3.08
N TYR A 115 -16.93 -6.55 1.78
CA TYR A 115 -15.99 -7.57 1.32
C TYR A 115 -14.54 -7.24 1.69
N ASN A 116 -14.16 -5.96 1.58
CA ASN A 116 -12.85 -5.52 2.05
C ASN A 116 -12.68 -5.78 3.54
N ASP A 117 -13.65 -5.35 4.35
CA ASP A 117 -13.54 -5.35 5.80
C ASP A 117 -13.65 -6.76 6.41
N THR A 118 -14.39 -7.66 5.77
CA THR A 118 -14.64 -9.02 6.28
C THR A 118 -13.71 -10.08 5.68
N ILE A 119 -13.19 -9.87 4.50
CA ILE A 119 -12.38 -10.87 3.77
C ILE A 119 -10.96 -10.39 3.51
N ILE A 120 -10.80 -9.26 2.79
CA ILE A 120 -9.48 -8.83 2.31
C ILE A 120 -8.63 -8.32 3.48
N PHE A 121 -9.15 -7.40 4.29
CA PHE A 121 -8.38 -6.79 5.37
C PHE A 121 -7.95 -7.81 6.45
N PRO A 122 -8.81 -8.70 6.95
CA PRO A 122 -8.38 -9.75 7.88
C PRO A 122 -7.30 -10.67 7.33
N ASP A 123 -7.36 -11.02 6.04
CA ASP A 123 -6.33 -11.83 5.40
C ASP A 123 -5.00 -11.07 5.25
N LYS A 124 -5.04 -9.78 4.90
CA LYS A 124 -3.86 -8.90 4.91
C LYS A 124 -3.23 -8.80 6.30
N VAL A 125 -4.05 -8.66 7.34
CA VAL A 125 -3.59 -8.62 8.74
C VAL A 125 -2.87 -9.92 9.09
N LYS A 126 -3.46 -11.06 8.77
CA LYS A 126 -2.85 -12.37 8.99
C LYS A 126 -1.49 -12.49 8.29
N MET A 127 -1.42 -12.17 7.00
CA MET A 127 -0.19 -12.24 6.21
C MET A 127 0.90 -11.31 6.75
N ASN A 128 0.53 -10.09 7.15
CA ASN A 128 1.48 -9.14 7.70
C ASN A 128 1.96 -9.53 9.11
N LEU A 129 1.12 -10.19 9.90
CA LEU A 129 1.53 -10.74 11.19
C LEU A 129 2.47 -11.94 11.01
N GLU A 130 2.22 -12.80 10.03
CA GLU A 130 3.16 -13.87 9.66
C GLU A 130 4.51 -13.31 9.23
N TYR A 131 4.50 -12.25 8.42
CA TYR A 131 5.71 -11.55 8.02
C TYR A 131 6.45 -10.94 9.23
N TYR A 132 5.73 -10.36 10.19
CA TYR A 132 6.33 -9.83 11.42
C TYR A 132 7.21 -10.86 12.13
N TYR A 133 6.77 -12.12 12.21
CA TYR A 133 7.53 -13.19 12.84
C TYR A 133 8.62 -13.80 11.96
N LYS A 134 8.48 -13.73 10.65
CA LYS A 134 9.40 -14.38 9.69
C LYS A 134 10.35 -13.41 9.00
N GLN A 135 10.24 -12.11 9.29
CA GLN A 135 11.02 -11.09 8.60
C GLN A 135 12.53 -11.40 8.70
N SER A 136 13.20 -11.32 7.59
CA SER A 136 14.64 -11.45 7.47
C SER A 136 15.09 -10.88 6.13
N PHE A 137 16.37 -10.59 5.97
CA PHE A 137 16.91 -10.10 4.71
C PHE A 137 16.58 -11.01 3.52
N LEU A 138 16.64 -12.34 3.72
CA LEU A 138 16.31 -13.31 2.67
C LEU A 138 14.82 -13.30 2.31
N VAL A 139 13.92 -13.17 3.28
CA VAL A 139 12.49 -13.04 3.06
C VAL A 139 12.19 -11.75 2.31
N ASP A 140 12.79 -10.64 2.70
CA ASP A 140 12.63 -9.36 2.02
C ASP A 140 13.09 -9.44 0.56
N LEU A 141 14.26 -10.03 0.32
CA LEU A 141 14.78 -10.22 -1.04
C LEU A 141 13.84 -11.07 -1.89
N GLN A 142 13.29 -12.17 -1.34
CA GLN A 142 12.30 -12.99 -2.03
C GLN A 142 11.03 -12.21 -2.40
N ILE A 143 10.52 -11.38 -1.49
CA ILE A 143 9.34 -10.54 -1.74
C ILE A 143 9.62 -9.52 -2.83
N ILE A 144 10.80 -8.87 -2.81
CA ILE A 144 11.20 -7.91 -3.85
C ILE A 144 11.28 -8.60 -5.21
N VAL A 145 11.94 -9.76 -5.29
CA VAL A 145 12.04 -10.53 -6.54
C VAL A 145 10.66 -10.91 -7.07
N LYS A 146 9.79 -11.46 -6.23
CA LYS A 146 8.40 -11.78 -6.61
C LYS A 146 7.63 -10.54 -7.11
N THR A 147 7.89 -9.38 -6.53
CA THR A 147 7.23 -8.13 -6.94
C THR A 147 7.66 -7.68 -8.33
N VAL A 148 8.96 -7.81 -8.64
CA VAL A 148 9.53 -7.38 -9.93
C VAL A 148 9.17 -8.31 -11.07
N PHE A 149 9.15 -9.62 -10.81
CA PHE A 149 8.90 -10.66 -11.84
C PHE A 149 7.45 -11.17 -11.87
N ARG A 150 6.53 -10.42 -11.35
CA ARG A 150 5.12 -10.71 -11.30
C ARG A 150 4.38 -10.44 -12.62
#